data_cddff63a8d0226bfb6c7532ba1700be9
#
_entry.id   cddff63a8d0226bfb6c7532ba1700be9
#
_cell.length_a   1.000
_cell.length_b   1.000
_cell.length_c   1.000
_cell.angle_alpha   90.00
_cell.angle_beta   90.00
_cell.angle_gamma   90.00
#
_symmetry.space_group_name_H-M   'P 1'
#
loop_
_entity.id
_entity.type
_entity.pdbx_description
1 polymer ?
#
loop_
_entity_poly.entity_id
_entity_poly.type
_entity_poly.pdbx_seq_one_letter_code
_entity_poly.pdbx_strand_id
1 'polypeptide(L)'
;MSQILTPYQHGIRARNSLWAIFFFMGVVSMGWVPRIPEIKEAIGLTNSQLGLVFIGSTIGAVLGAQLAGRLIHTFGTKKVVSVAVLVMPVGLIGMASAKTFTELFLALFVLGFGYANLDITSNTVAVEVEKLVNRKWMVSFHGCWSTGAFATTVLGGSIAHVVAPRENLIGVALVSMICFIPLSRFMLPPDLDNHKGDHEDSSAKIPLFAKKTAPLWWMGFGMLGGMIAEGSASDWGALLLKDSMGIGKGLNAAAFASFSLAMIIARFSGDWALEKFGAAATVRIGGYGGALIWGSAIAIAVPLSDSHPLPAFIIINIGFAAAGLGIGPMFPAFILAASRIPGIAPGVAIARVGVTGIAGYFIGPTVTGFLADAFSLPVALFYPVSLLAMAGFLSRVIKV
;
A
#
# COMPACT_ATOMS: atom_id res chain seq x y z
N MET A 1 31.04 30.13 -10.92
CA MET A 1 30.31 29.68 -12.12
C MET A 1 29.57 28.38 -11.76
N SER A 2 28.23 28.43 -11.63
CA SER A 2 27.43 27.20 -11.46
C SER A 2 27.51 26.44 -12.79
N GLN A 3 28.08 25.24 -12.79
CA GLN A 3 28.03 24.38 -13.97
C GLN A 3 26.56 24.14 -14.36
N ILE A 4 26.20 24.48 -15.59
CA ILE A 4 24.89 24.17 -16.15
C ILE A 4 24.81 22.64 -16.29
N LEU A 5 23.91 22.02 -15.55
CA LEU A 5 23.76 20.56 -15.58
C LEU A 5 23.13 20.13 -16.90
N THR A 6 23.61 19.01 -17.44
CA THR A 6 22.98 18.38 -18.61
C THR A 6 21.64 17.74 -18.23
N PRO A 7 20.71 17.53 -19.19
CA PRO A 7 19.45 16.79 -18.93
C PRO A 7 19.66 15.43 -18.25
N TYR A 8 20.68 14.68 -18.67
CA TYR A 8 21.06 13.41 -18.03
C TYR A 8 21.44 13.60 -16.55
N GLN A 9 22.23 14.62 -16.21
CA GLN A 9 22.63 14.91 -14.83
C GLN A 9 21.44 15.33 -13.95
N HIS A 10 20.49 16.09 -14.52
CA HIS A 10 19.21 16.39 -13.86
C HIS A 10 18.41 15.11 -13.60
N GLY A 11 18.34 14.21 -14.59
CA GLY A 11 17.71 12.90 -14.45
C GLY A 11 18.30 12.05 -13.33
N ILE A 12 19.64 11.97 -13.24
CA ILE A 12 20.33 11.22 -12.17
C ILE A 12 20.07 11.81 -10.78
N ARG A 13 20.07 13.15 -10.64
CA ARG A 13 19.75 13.81 -9.36
C ARG A 13 18.29 13.54 -8.94
N ALA A 14 17.37 13.70 -9.86
CA ALA A 14 15.95 13.44 -9.62
C ALA A 14 15.69 11.96 -9.25
N ARG A 15 16.36 11.02 -9.93
CA ARG A 15 16.33 9.59 -9.58
C ARG A 15 16.74 9.32 -8.13
N ASN A 16 17.88 9.87 -7.71
CA ASN A 16 18.38 9.65 -6.36
C ASN A 16 17.42 10.22 -5.31
N SER A 17 16.81 11.37 -5.59
CA SER A 17 15.79 11.94 -4.71
C SER A 17 14.51 11.11 -4.70
N LEU A 18 14.09 10.55 -5.83
CA LEU A 18 12.92 9.69 -5.90
C LEU A 18 13.08 8.44 -5.04
N TRP A 19 14.24 7.77 -5.05
CA TRP A 19 14.45 6.62 -4.15
C TRP A 19 14.23 7.00 -2.68
N ALA A 20 14.76 8.12 -2.24
CA ALA A 20 14.57 8.59 -0.87
C ALA A 20 13.13 9.05 -0.62
N ILE A 21 12.48 9.73 -1.57
CA ILE A 21 11.07 10.13 -1.45
C ILE A 21 10.17 8.91 -1.30
N PHE A 22 10.33 7.88 -2.15
CA PHE A 22 9.56 6.65 -2.03
C PHE A 22 9.82 5.93 -0.69
N PHE A 23 11.07 5.88 -0.24
CA PHE A 23 11.38 5.33 1.08
C PHE A 23 10.64 6.05 2.20
N PHE A 24 10.72 7.39 2.27
CA PHE A 24 10.03 8.16 3.31
C PHE A 24 8.51 8.18 3.13
N MET A 25 7.98 8.05 1.91
CA MET A 25 6.56 7.80 1.71
C MET A 25 6.12 6.50 2.41
N GLY A 26 6.90 5.43 2.28
CA GLY A 26 6.66 4.18 3.00
C GLY A 26 6.74 4.37 4.51
N VAL A 27 7.74 5.11 4.99
CA VAL A 27 7.91 5.43 6.42
C VAL A 27 6.69 6.15 6.98
N VAL A 28 6.22 7.20 6.31
CA VAL A 28 5.09 8.02 6.80
C VAL A 28 3.77 7.26 6.67
N SER A 29 3.53 6.58 5.54
CA SER A 29 2.27 5.87 5.32
C SER A 29 2.04 4.72 6.29
N MET A 30 3.09 4.00 6.69
CA MET A 30 3.01 2.81 7.54
C MET A 30 3.53 3.04 8.98
N GLY A 31 4.01 4.25 9.30
CA GLY A 31 4.59 4.58 10.61
C GLY A 31 3.63 4.43 11.79
N TRP A 32 2.34 4.50 11.55
CA TRP A 32 1.30 4.36 12.56
C TRP A 32 0.80 2.91 12.73
N VAL A 33 1.07 2.01 11.77
CA VAL A 33 0.60 0.62 11.78
C VAL A 33 0.96 -0.13 13.07
N PRO A 34 2.20 -0.10 13.58
CA PRO A 34 2.54 -0.76 14.83
C PRO A 34 1.84 -0.13 16.05
N ARG A 35 1.26 1.07 15.91
CA ARG A 35 0.60 1.84 16.96
C ARG A 35 -0.92 1.82 16.90
N ILE A 36 -1.51 1.15 15.90
CA ILE A 36 -2.98 1.04 15.75
C ILE A 36 -3.67 0.57 17.03
N PRO A 37 -3.19 -0.49 17.74
CA PRO A 37 -3.85 -0.95 18.95
C PRO A 37 -3.88 0.11 20.05
N GLU A 38 -2.79 0.86 20.21
CA GLU A 38 -2.67 1.89 21.26
C GLU A 38 -3.54 3.12 20.94
N ILE A 39 -3.60 3.52 19.65
CA ILE A 39 -4.45 4.63 19.20
C ILE A 39 -5.93 4.27 19.38
N LYS A 40 -6.33 3.05 18.95
CA LYS A 40 -7.68 2.52 19.12
C LYS A 40 -8.12 2.56 20.59
N GLU A 41 -7.26 2.06 21.48
CA GLU A 41 -7.51 2.01 22.92
C GLU A 41 -7.59 3.42 23.53
N ALA A 42 -6.67 4.34 23.17
CA ALA A 42 -6.63 5.69 23.69
C ALA A 42 -7.87 6.52 23.33
N ILE A 43 -8.45 6.29 22.17
CA ILE A 43 -9.67 6.97 21.70
C ILE A 43 -10.93 6.21 22.13
N GLY A 44 -10.83 4.94 22.51
CA GLY A 44 -11.96 4.08 22.88
C GLY A 44 -12.79 3.62 21.70
N LEU A 45 -12.16 3.35 20.54
CA LEU A 45 -12.87 2.93 19.33
C LEU A 45 -13.24 1.45 19.37
N THR A 46 -14.45 1.13 18.88
CA THR A 46 -14.80 -0.25 18.50
C THR A 46 -14.07 -0.65 17.22
N ASN A 47 -14.09 -1.95 16.86
CA ASN A 47 -13.50 -2.40 15.60
C ASN A 47 -14.23 -1.82 14.39
N SER A 48 -15.56 -1.72 14.43
CA SER A 48 -16.36 -1.07 13.38
C SER A 48 -15.98 0.39 13.21
N GLN A 49 -15.83 1.14 14.31
CA GLN A 49 -15.41 2.53 14.25
C GLN A 49 -14.00 2.68 13.69
N LEU A 50 -13.06 1.81 14.08
CA LEU A 50 -11.72 1.80 13.50
C LEU A 50 -11.76 1.51 12.00
N GLY A 51 -12.55 0.51 11.58
CA GLY A 51 -12.76 0.22 10.15
C GLY A 51 -13.34 1.40 9.36
N LEU A 52 -14.28 2.15 9.97
CA LEU A 52 -14.85 3.35 9.36
C LEU A 52 -13.85 4.51 9.30
N VAL A 53 -12.97 4.65 10.30
CA VAL A 53 -11.92 5.69 10.32
C VAL A 53 -10.98 5.54 9.12
N PHE A 54 -10.65 4.31 8.71
CA PHE A 54 -9.80 4.06 7.54
C PHE A 54 -10.39 4.59 6.22
N ILE A 55 -11.72 4.73 6.13
CA ILE A 55 -12.39 5.34 4.98
C ILE A 55 -11.90 6.80 4.79
N GLY A 56 -11.53 7.48 5.86
CA GLY A 56 -10.96 8.84 5.78
C GLY A 56 -9.75 8.91 4.87
N SER A 57 -8.76 8.01 5.07
CA SER A 57 -7.55 7.98 4.24
C SER A 57 -7.87 7.71 2.78
N THR A 58 -8.87 6.90 2.54
CA THR A 58 -9.25 6.49 1.20
C THR A 58 -10.02 7.58 0.45
N ILE A 59 -10.96 8.26 1.11
CA ILE A 59 -11.60 9.45 0.52
C ILE A 59 -10.54 10.51 0.21
N GLY A 60 -9.60 10.73 1.13
CA GLY A 60 -8.47 11.62 0.93
C GLY A 60 -7.66 11.22 -0.30
N ALA A 61 -7.30 9.95 -0.42
CA ALA A 61 -6.52 9.44 -1.55
C ALA A 61 -7.24 9.58 -2.89
N VAL A 62 -8.54 9.29 -2.95
CA VAL A 62 -9.33 9.48 -4.19
C VAL A 62 -9.39 10.93 -4.61
N LEU A 63 -9.68 11.83 -3.67
CA LEU A 63 -9.71 13.27 -3.98
C LEU A 63 -8.32 13.79 -4.36
N GLY A 64 -7.28 13.34 -3.65
CA GLY A 64 -5.89 13.64 -3.97
C GLY A 64 -5.51 13.19 -5.38
N ALA A 65 -5.87 11.96 -5.75
CA ALA A 65 -5.60 11.40 -7.06
C ALA A 65 -6.33 12.16 -8.18
N GLN A 66 -7.59 12.52 -7.98
CA GLN A 66 -8.36 13.30 -8.96
C GLN A 66 -7.80 14.71 -9.16
N LEU A 67 -7.24 15.31 -8.11
CA LEU A 67 -6.67 16.64 -8.18
C LEU A 67 -5.22 16.65 -8.68
N ALA A 68 -4.47 15.57 -8.47
CA ALA A 68 -3.04 15.49 -8.79
C ALA A 68 -2.76 15.88 -10.25
N GLY A 69 -3.50 15.34 -11.21
CA GLY A 69 -3.33 15.67 -12.63
C GLY A 69 -3.53 17.16 -12.92
N ARG A 70 -4.57 17.79 -12.35
CA ARG A 70 -4.82 19.23 -12.49
C ARG A 70 -3.73 20.07 -11.85
N LEU A 71 -3.27 19.67 -10.65
CA LEU A 71 -2.20 20.37 -9.94
C LEU A 71 -0.88 20.28 -10.69
N ILE A 72 -0.54 19.12 -11.24
CA ILE A 72 0.66 18.90 -12.07
C ILE A 72 0.62 19.77 -13.30
N HIS A 73 -0.52 19.79 -14.02
CA HIS A 73 -0.69 20.60 -15.21
C HIS A 73 -0.58 22.10 -14.92
N THR A 74 -1.13 22.56 -13.77
CA THR A 74 -1.17 23.99 -13.43
C THR A 74 0.15 24.49 -12.86
N PHE A 75 0.77 23.71 -11.96
CA PHE A 75 1.90 24.17 -11.16
C PHE A 75 3.24 23.47 -11.50
N GLY A 76 3.20 22.37 -12.27
CA GLY A 76 4.33 21.50 -12.55
C GLY A 76 4.63 20.51 -11.40
N THR A 77 5.28 19.40 -11.75
CA THR A 77 5.53 18.29 -10.79
C THR A 77 6.36 18.74 -9.59
N LYS A 78 7.38 19.57 -9.77
CA LYS A 78 8.27 20.03 -8.70
C LYS A 78 7.53 20.77 -7.59
N LYS A 79 6.60 21.67 -7.93
CA LYS A 79 5.83 22.42 -6.93
C LYS A 79 4.85 21.49 -6.20
N VAL A 80 4.20 20.59 -6.94
CA VAL A 80 3.23 19.64 -6.36
C VAL A 80 3.93 18.70 -5.37
N VAL A 81 5.09 18.13 -5.74
CA VAL A 81 5.91 17.34 -4.81
C VAL A 81 6.27 18.15 -3.57
N SER A 82 6.75 19.41 -3.75
CA SER A 82 7.21 20.25 -2.61
C SER A 82 6.10 20.56 -1.61
N VAL A 83 4.84 20.56 -2.03
CA VAL A 83 3.69 20.72 -1.12
C VAL A 83 3.25 19.36 -0.54
N ALA A 84 3.14 18.35 -1.37
CA ALA A 84 2.66 17.03 -0.96
C ALA A 84 3.56 16.36 0.10
N VAL A 85 4.89 16.58 0.03
CA VAL A 85 5.84 16.11 1.04
C VAL A 85 5.64 16.73 2.42
N LEU A 86 4.90 17.83 2.53
CA LEU A 86 4.54 18.44 3.80
C LEU A 86 3.13 17.99 4.24
N VAL A 87 2.19 17.89 3.30
CA VAL A 87 0.79 17.54 3.61
C VAL A 87 0.68 16.15 4.22
N MET A 88 1.39 15.17 3.66
CA MET A 88 1.32 13.80 4.14
C MET A 88 1.79 13.62 5.59
N PRO A 89 2.96 14.13 6.03
CA PRO A 89 3.37 14.07 7.44
C PRO A 89 2.47 14.88 8.38
N VAL A 90 1.82 15.96 7.92
CA VAL A 90 0.82 16.69 8.72
C VAL A 90 -0.34 15.78 9.11
N GLY A 91 -0.79 14.91 8.21
CA GLY A 91 -1.77 13.87 8.55
C GLY A 91 -1.30 12.98 9.70
N LEU A 92 -0.04 12.54 9.69
CA LEU A 92 0.53 11.72 10.76
C LEU A 92 0.63 12.48 12.12
N ILE A 93 0.95 13.77 12.09
CA ILE A 93 0.92 14.64 13.29
C ILE A 93 -0.51 14.78 13.80
N GLY A 94 -1.48 14.93 12.89
CA GLY A 94 -2.89 14.95 13.25
C GLY A 94 -3.33 13.67 13.97
N MET A 95 -2.91 12.50 13.46
CA MET A 95 -3.19 11.21 14.09
C MET A 95 -2.56 11.10 15.49
N ALA A 96 -1.33 11.60 15.65
CA ALA A 96 -0.64 11.64 16.95
C ALA A 96 -1.36 12.47 18.00
N SER A 97 -2.21 13.41 17.58
CA SER A 97 -2.92 14.36 18.44
C SER A 97 -4.42 14.04 18.56
N ALA A 98 -4.93 13.09 17.78
CA ALA A 98 -6.35 12.75 17.73
C ALA A 98 -6.83 12.14 19.05
N LYS A 99 -7.98 12.64 19.55
CA LYS A 99 -8.66 12.19 20.76
C LYS A 99 -10.07 11.67 20.49
N THR A 100 -10.56 11.87 19.27
CA THR A 100 -11.91 11.51 18.85
C THR A 100 -11.89 10.79 17.52
N PHE A 101 -12.96 10.05 17.23
CA PHE A 101 -13.20 9.43 15.92
C PHE A 101 -13.03 10.45 14.77
N THR A 102 -13.66 11.63 14.92
CA THR A 102 -13.66 12.65 13.85
C THR A 102 -12.25 13.21 13.60
N GLU A 103 -11.50 13.48 14.66
CA GLU A 103 -10.12 13.97 14.53
C GLU A 103 -9.23 12.94 13.84
N LEU A 104 -9.33 11.67 14.21
CA LEU A 104 -8.57 10.60 13.58
C LEU A 104 -8.98 10.39 12.11
N PHE A 105 -10.29 10.45 11.81
CA PHE A 105 -10.80 10.38 10.45
C PHE A 105 -10.26 11.50 9.56
N LEU A 106 -10.28 12.74 10.06
CA LEU A 106 -9.76 13.90 9.33
C LEU A 106 -8.23 13.84 9.16
N ALA A 107 -7.52 13.36 10.16
CA ALA A 107 -6.06 13.17 10.09
C ALA A 107 -5.70 12.12 9.03
N LEU A 108 -6.42 11.01 8.99
CA LEU A 108 -6.27 9.97 7.95
C LEU A 108 -6.65 10.49 6.56
N PHE A 109 -7.70 11.32 6.47
CA PHE A 109 -8.05 11.99 5.21
C PHE A 109 -6.89 12.84 4.68
N VAL A 110 -6.27 13.65 5.53
CA VAL A 110 -5.10 14.48 5.15
C VAL A 110 -3.91 13.61 4.76
N LEU A 111 -3.65 12.53 5.50
CA LEU A 111 -2.60 11.55 5.17
C LEU A 111 -2.81 10.96 3.78
N GLY A 112 -4.02 10.44 3.51
CA GLY A 112 -4.37 9.82 2.23
C GLY A 112 -4.33 10.80 1.07
N PHE A 113 -4.82 12.01 1.27
CA PHE A 113 -4.76 13.09 0.27
C PHE A 113 -3.32 13.45 -0.09
N GLY A 114 -2.45 13.63 0.91
CA GLY A 114 -1.04 13.91 0.71
C GLY A 114 -0.31 12.76 0.04
N TYR A 115 -0.59 11.52 0.48
CA TYR A 115 -0.04 10.31 -0.10
C TYR A 115 -0.34 10.20 -1.60
N ALA A 116 -1.60 10.30 -2.01
CA ALA A 116 -1.98 10.13 -3.40
C ALA A 116 -1.40 11.22 -4.32
N ASN A 117 -1.36 12.47 -3.86
CA ASN A 117 -0.70 13.55 -4.62
C ASN A 117 0.80 13.30 -4.76
N LEU A 118 1.47 12.88 -3.69
CA LEU A 118 2.90 12.60 -3.73
C LEU A 118 3.22 11.38 -4.59
N ASP A 119 2.43 10.31 -4.47
CA ASP A 119 2.61 9.08 -5.23
C ASP A 119 2.43 9.31 -6.74
N ILE A 120 1.32 9.90 -7.17
CA ILE A 120 1.05 10.16 -8.58
C ILE A 120 2.11 11.09 -9.17
N THR A 121 2.46 12.16 -8.45
CA THR A 121 3.43 13.12 -8.96
C THR A 121 4.83 12.52 -9.02
N SER A 122 5.24 11.72 -8.02
CA SER A 122 6.54 11.04 -8.02
C SER A 122 6.64 9.98 -9.10
N ASN A 123 5.57 9.22 -9.36
CA ASN A 123 5.50 8.27 -10.47
C ASN A 123 5.59 8.98 -11.83
N THR A 124 4.96 10.15 -11.97
CA THR A 124 5.03 10.99 -13.16
C THR A 124 6.47 11.44 -13.43
N VAL A 125 7.16 11.97 -12.41
CA VAL A 125 8.59 12.34 -12.51
C VAL A 125 9.46 11.11 -12.81
N ALA A 126 9.15 9.96 -12.21
CA ALA A 126 9.90 8.72 -12.42
C ALA A 126 9.89 8.29 -13.90
N VAL A 127 8.76 8.38 -14.57
CA VAL A 127 8.63 8.08 -16.01
C VAL A 127 9.52 9.00 -16.85
N GLU A 128 9.54 10.31 -16.58
CA GLU A 128 10.41 11.24 -17.31
C GLU A 128 11.88 11.00 -17.02
N VAL A 129 12.24 10.70 -15.77
CA VAL A 129 13.62 10.31 -15.39
C VAL A 129 14.07 9.06 -16.15
N GLU A 130 13.22 8.03 -16.26
CA GLU A 130 13.54 6.83 -17.02
C GLU A 130 13.81 7.12 -18.51
N LYS A 131 13.02 8.03 -19.11
CA LYS A 131 13.23 8.49 -20.49
C LYS A 131 14.55 9.25 -20.64
N LEU A 132 14.83 10.23 -19.76
CA LEU A 132 16.04 11.06 -19.81
C LEU A 132 17.34 10.26 -19.64
N VAL A 133 17.30 9.19 -18.84
CA VAL A 133 18.48 8.38 -18.52
C VAL A 133 18.51 7.08 -19.32
N ASN A 134 17.44 6.78 -20.08
CA ASN A 134 17.28 5.57 -20.87
C ASN A 134 17.49 4.28 -20.04
N ARG A 135 16.91 4.24 -18.82
CA ARG A 135 17.00 3.09 -17.92
C ARG A 135 15.75 3.00 -17.03
N LYS A 136 15.28 1.79 -16.76
CA LYS A 136 14.07 1.53 -15.96
C LYS A 136 14.42 1.36 -14.48
N TRP A 137 13.67 2.03 -13.59
CA TRP A 137 13.81 1.97 -12.12
C TRP A 137 12.47 1.95 -11.37
N MET A 138 11.34 1.95 -12.05
CA MET A 138 10.03 2.01 -11.41
C MET A 138 9.87 0.96 -10.32
N VAL A 139 10.29 -0.28 -10.57
CA VAL A 139 10.25 -1.37 -9.60
C VAL A 139 11.10 -1.06 -8.36
N SER A 140 12.29 -0.47 -8.55
CA SER A 140 13.18 -0.12 -7.43
C SER A 140 12.65 1.04 -6.59
N PHE A 141 11.92 1.99 -7.17
CA PHE A 141 11.26 3.05 -6.42
C PHE A 141 10.19 2.47 -5.48
N HIS A 142 9.33 1.60 -5.98
CA HIS A 142 8.33 0.91 -5.15
C HIS A 142 8.97 -0.06 -4.15
N GLY A 143 10.13 -0.66 -4.49
CA GLY A 143 10.95 -1.43 -3.55
C GLY A 143 11.44 -0.58 -2.37
N CYS A 144 11.86 0.66 -2.63
CA CYS A 144 12.23 1.62 -1.57
C CYS A 144 11.03 1.97 -0.68
N TRP A 145 9.84 2.16 -1.26
CA TRP A 145 8.62 2.36 -0.49
C TRP A 145 8.36 1.19 0.47
N SER A 146 8.41 -0.05 -0.04
CA SER A 146 8.22 -1.25 0.78
C SER A 146 9.28 -1.37 1.89
N THR A 147 10.52 -1.00 1.59
CA THR A 147 11.61 -0.99 2.58
C THR A 147 11.36 0.05 3.66
N GLY A 148 10.88 1.25 3.30
CA GLY A 148 10.50 2.29 4.26
C GLY A 148 9.34 1.85 5.17
N ALA A 149 8.31 1.22 4.58
CA ALA A 149 7.18 0.67 5.30
C ALA A 149 7.60 -0.42 6.32
N PHE A 150 8.46 -1.33 5.90
CA PHE A 150 9.04 -2.35 6.77
C PHE A 150 9.89 -1.74 7.88
N ALA A 151 10.81 -0.83 7.54
CA ALA A 151 11.72 -0.21 8.48
C ALA A 151 10.95 0.55 9.59
N THR A 152 9.96 1.37 9.23
CA THR A 152 9.17 2.11 10.21
C THR A 152 8.34 1.19 11.11
N THR A 153 7.84 0.06 10.57
CA THR A 153 7.09 -0.93 11.35
C THR A 153 7.97 -1.61 12.38
N VAL A 154 9.16 -2.05 11.98
CA VAL A 154 10.12 -2.70 12.89
C VAL A 154 10.62 -1.71 13.93
N LEU A 155 11.04 -0.51 13.52
CA LEU A 155 11.53 0.53 14.45
C LEU A 155 10.43 0.98 15.40
N GLY A 156 9.23 1.30 14.88
CA GLY A 156 8.09 1.70 15.69
C GLY A 156 7.65 0.65 16.70
N GLY A 157 7.67 -0.63 16.30
CA GLY A 157 7.44 -1.75 17.21
C GLY A 157 8.53 -1.88 18.27
N SER A 158 9.81 -1.82 17.87
CA SER A 158 10.95 -2.01 18.79
C SER A 158 10.99 -0.96 19.91
N ILE A 159 10.55 0.28 19.66
CA ILE A 159 10.53 1.38 20.64
C ILE A 159 9.20 1.51 21.38
N ALA A 160 8.20 0.68 21.04
CA ALA A 160 6.84 0.83 21.56
C ALA A 160 6.71 0.74 23.09
N HIS A 161 7.67 0.07 23.74
CA HIS A 161 7.69 -0.09 25.19
C HIS A 161 8.30 1.11 25.95
N VAL A 162 9.04 2.01 25.25
CA VAL A 162 9.71 3.17 25.85
C VAL A 162 9.23 4.50 25.31
N VAL A 163 8.64 4.54 24.10
CA VAL A 163 8.16 5.75 23.44
C VAL A 163 6.66 5.65 23.22
N ALA A 164 5.91 6.65 23.71
CA ALA A 164 4.48 6.68 23.50
C ALA A 164 4.11 6.88 22.01
N PRO A 165 2.89 6.49 21.58
CA PRO A 165 2.46 6.59 20.17
C PRO A 165 2.58 8.02 19.63
N ARG A 166 2.22 9.02 20.45
CA ARG A 166 2.25 10.44 20.05
C ARG A 166 3.66 10.88 19.67
N GLU A 167 4.63 10.67 20.54
CA GLU A 167 6.04 11.05 20.32
C GLU A 167 6.64 10.29 19.14
N ASN A 168 6.30 9.01 19.00
CA ASN A 168 6.74 8.19 17.86
C ASN A 168 6.23 8.77 16.53
N LEU A 169 4.91 9.02 16.40
CA LEU A 169 4.32 9.53 15.17
C LEU A 169 4.82 10.94 14.82
N ILE A 170 4.92 11.83 15.81
CA ILE A 170 5.48 13.18 15.61
C ILE A 170 6.94 13.07 15.18
N GLY A 171 7.74 12.22 15.82
CA GLY A 171 9.14 12.00 15.45
C GLY A 171 9.29 11.51 14.01
N VAL A 172 8.51 10.51 13.60
CA VAL A 172 8.47 10.00 12.22
C VAL A 172 8.10 11.11 11.24
N ALA A 173 7.07 11.90 11.55
CA ALA A 173 6.62 13.00 10.70
C ALA A 173 7.70 14.09 10.54
N LEU A 174 8.30 14.54 11.64
CA LEU A 174 9.32 15.60 11.62
C LEU A 174 10.60 15.15 10.90
N VAL A 175 11.10 13.94 11.17
CA VAL A 175 12.26 13.38 10.46
C VAL A 175 11.98 13.28 8.98
N SER A 176 10.78 12.81 8.60
CA SER A 176 10.39 12.71 7.20
C SER A 176 10.31 14.09 6.53
N MET A 177 9.75 15.12 7.19
CA MET A 177 9.72 16.48 6.68
C MET A 177 11.13 17.05 6.46
N ILE A 178 12.03 16.84 7.43
CA ILE A 178 13.43 17.30 7.34
C ILE A 178 14.13 16.68 6.12
N CYS A 179 13.86 15.41 5.84
CA CYS A 179 14.40 14.71 4.68
C CYS A 179 13.70 15.11 3.37
N PHE A 180 12.39 15.23 3.36
CA PHE A 180 11.59 15.54 2.18
C PHE A 180 11.89 16.92 1.58
N ILE A 181 12.01 17.96 2.43
CA ILE A 181 12.18 19.35 1.96
C ILE A 181 13.38 19.50 1.04
N PRO A 182 14.62 19.05 1.41
CA PRO A 182 15.76 19.15 0.51
C PRO A 182 15.62 18.25 -0.72
N LEU A 183 15.01 17.06 -0.60
CA LEU A 183 14.83 16.13 -1.71
C LEU A 183 13.91 16.69 -2.80
N SER A 184 12.83 17.38 -2.42
CA SER A 184 11.90 17.99 -3.38
C SER A 184 12.56 19.03 -4.29
N ARG A 185 13.67 19.64 -3.87
CA ARG A 185 14.42 20.63 -4.68
C ARG A 185 15.14 20.02 -5.88
N PHE A 186 15.42 18.71 -5.82
CA PHE A 186 16.13 17.98 -6.88
C PHE A 186 15.19 17.32 -7.91
N MET A 187 13.89 17.59 -7.84
CA MET A 187 12.96 17.20 -8.90
C MET A 187 13.31 17.90 -10.21
N LEU A 188 12.83 17.33 -11.32
CA LEU A 188 13.09 17.86 -12.66
C LEU A 188 12.72 19.34 -12.75
N PRO A 189 13.55 20.16 -13.43
CA PRO A 189 13.20 21.54 -13.69
C PRO A 189 12.07 21.62 -14.73
N PRO A 190 11.33 22.75 -14.80
CA PRO A 190 10.12 22.88 -15.63
C PRO A 190 10.33 22.66 -17.13
N ASP A 191 11.52 22.89 -17.64
CA ASP A 191 11.92 22.68 -19.05
C ASP A 191 12.14 21.20 -19.41
N LEU A 192 12.36 20.36 -18.42
CA LEU A 192 12.46 18.90 -18.56
C LEU A 192 11.21 18.16 -18.06
N ASP A 193 10.21 18.91 -17.59
CA ASP A 193 8.94 18.40 -17.04
C ASP A 193 7.86 18.49 -18.13
N ASN A 194 7.83 17.53 -19.04
CA ASN A 194 7.01 17.53 -20.25
C ASN A 194 5.49 17.31 -20.03
N HIS A 195 4.91 17.78 -18.90
CA HIS A 195 3.50 17.56 -18.60
C HIS A 195 2.55 18.66 -19.09
N LYS A 196 3.02 19.52 -19.98
CA LYS A 196 2.16 20.49 -20.67
C LYS A 196 1.60 19.86 -21.95
N GLY A 197 0.45 19.21 -21.84
CA GLY A 197 -0.42 19.14 -23.00
C GLY A 197 -0.64 17.81 -23.72
N ASP A 198 -0.14 16.68 -23.27
CA ASP A 198 -0.56 15.41 -23.85
C ASP A 198 -1.72 14.80 -23.02
N HIS A 199 -2.92 15.34 -23.24
CA HIS A 199 -4.12 14.53 -23.10
C HIS A 199 -4.10 13.52 -24.26
N GLU A 200 -3.50 12.35 -24.08
CA GLU A 200 -3.97 11.20 -24.82
C GLU A 200 -5.45 11.06 -24.49
N ASP A 201 -6.29 11.43 -25.45
CA ASP A 201 -7.71 11.14 -25.47
C ASP A 201 -7.88 9.60 -25.50
N SER A 202 -7.65 8.97 -24.36
CA SER A 202 -7.97 7.57 -24.13
C SER A 202 -9.47 7.36 -23.95
N SER A 203 -10.27 8.25 -24.54
CA SER A 203 -11.75 8.23 -24.59
C SER A 203 -12.31 7.21 -25.57
N ALA A 204 -11.62 6.12 -25.85
CA ALA A 204 -12.28 4.96 -26.44
C ALA A 204 -13.33 4.48 -25.42
N LYS A 205 -14.59 4.93 -25.60
CA LYS A 205 -15.75 4.55 -24.79
C LYS A 205 -15.99 3.03 -24.92
N ILE A 206 -15.20 2.25 -24.20
CA ILE A 206 -15.43 0.81 -24.14
C ILE A 206 -16.59 0.58 -23.19
N PRO A 207 -17.67 -0.11 -23.61
CA PRO A 207 -18.83 -0.38 -22.77
C PRO A 207 -18.40 -1.03 -21.45
N LEU A 208 -18.98 -0.54 -20.34
CA LEU A 208 -18.67 -1.09 -19.00
C LEU A 208 -19.03 -2.57 -18.92
N PHE A 209 -20.17 -2.98 -19.48
CA PHE A 209 -20.74 -4.32 -19.38
C PHE A 209 -20.92 -4.97 -20.78
N ALA A 210 -19.82 -5.33 -21.43
CA ALA A 210 -19.87 -6.14 -22.64
C ALA A 210 -19.20 -7.50 -22.41
N LYS A 211 -19.63 -8.56 -23.14
CA LYS A 211 -19.01 -9.90 -23.00
C LYS A 211 -17.49 -9.86 -23.14
N LYS A 212 -16.97 -9.03 -24.05
CA LYS A 212 -15.52 -8.86 -24.25
C LYS A 212 -14.79 -8.16 -23.08
N THR A 213 -15.51 -7.43 -22.20
CA THR A 213 -14.94 -6.77 -21.02
C THR A 213 -15.09 -7.59 -19.74
N ALA A 214 -15.80 -8.72 -19.77
CA ALA A 214 -15.97 -9.59 -18.62
C ALA A 214 -14.64 -10.06 -17.99
N PRO A 215 -13.57 -10.41 -18.75
CA PRO A 215 -12.29 -10.78 -18.15
C PRO A 215 -11.69 -9.67 -17.29
N LEU A 216 -11.88 -8.38 -17.65
CA LEU A 216 -11.38 -7.24 -16.86
C LEU A 216 -12.02 -7.17 -15.48
N TRP A 217 -13.34 -7.45 -15.39
CA TRP A 217 -14.04 -7.45 -14.11
C TRP A 217 -13.55 -8.59 -13.20
N TRP A 218 -13.39 -9.79 -13.76
CA TRP A 218 -12.85 -10.92 -12.99
C TRP A 218 -11.41 -10.70 -12.53
N MET A 219 -10.56 -10.12 -13.37
CA MET A 219 -9.20 -9.71 -12.97
C MET A 219 -9.26 -8.61 -11.90
N GLY A 220 -10.17 -7.63 -12.05
CA GLY A 220 -10.41 -6.59 -11.07
C GLY A 220 -10.85 -7.15 -9.71
N PHE A 221 -11.78 -8.12 -9.68
CA PHE A 221 -12.20 -8.79 -8.44
C PHE A 221 -11.07 -9.64 -7.83
N GLY A 222 -10.24 -10.29 -8.65
CA GLY A 222 -9.05 -10.99 -8.14
C GLY A 222 -8.06 -10.01 -7.49
N MET A 223 -7.81 -8.88 -8.13
CA MET A 223 -6.95 -7.82 -7.59
C MET A 223 -7.54 -7.19 -6.32
N LEU A 224 -8.87 -6.93 -6.31
CA LEU A 224 -9.58 -6.45 -5.13
C LEU A 224 -9.39 -7.39 -3.93
N GLY A 225 -9.51 -8.70 -4.15
CA GLY A 225 -9.27 -9.69 -3.09
C GLY A 225 -7.85 -9.64 -2.52
N GLY A 226 -6.84 -9.51 -3.38
CA GLY A 226 -5.45 -9.31 -2.97
C GLY A 226 -5.24 -8.01 -2.18
N MET A 227 -5.83 -6.90 -2.63
CA MET A 227 -5.73 -5.60 -1.96
C MET A 227 -6.43 -5.58 -0.60
N ILE A 228 -7.60 -6.25 -0.47
CA ILE A 228 -8.27 -6.41 0.82
C ILE A 228 -7.41 -7.23 1.78
N ALA A 229 -6.78 -8.31 1.30
CA ALA A 229 -5.92 -9.13 2.13
C ALA A 229 -4.66 -8.37 2.58
N GLU A 230 -4.03 -7.58 1.70
CA GLU A 230 -2.90 -6.72 2.04
C GLU A 230 -3.29 -5.67 3.09
N GLY A 231 -4.38 -4.93 2.86
CA GLY A 231 -4.87 -3.93 3.81
C GLY A 231 -5.24 -4.54 5.16
N SER A 232 -5.89 -5.71 5.15
CA SER A 232 -6.25 -6.39 6.40
C SER A 232 -5.03 -6.87 7.19
N ALA A 233 -3.97 -7.32 6.53
CA ALA A 233 -2.74 -7.69 7.20
C ALA A 233 -2.06 -6.48 7.87
N SER A 234 -2.07 -5.30 7.23
CA SER A 234 -1.51 -4.08 7.80
C SER A 234 -2.35 -3.53 8.95
N ASP A 235 -3.66 -3.45 8.77
CA ASP A 235 -4.54 -2.69 9.66
C ASP A 235 -4.96 -3.51 10.89
N TRP A 236 -5.10 -4.83 10.74
CA TRP A 236 -5.64 -5.72 11.77
C TRP A 236 -4.62 -6.70 12.35
N GLY A 237 -3.44 -6.85 11.74
CA GLY A 237 -2.43 -7.80 12.20
C GLY A 237 -1.93 -7.50 13.62
N ALA A 238 -1.61 -6.25 13.92
CA ALA A 238 -1.16 -5.85 15.25
C ALA A 238 -2.27 -5.99 16.32
N LEU A 239 -3.53 -5.74 15.95
CA LEU A 239 -4.70 -5.95 16.80
C LEU A 239 -4.95 -7.43 17.09
N LEU A 240 -4.83 -8.31 16.08
CA LEU A 240 -4.95 -9.76 16.28
C LEU A 240 -3.94 -10.26 17.32
N LEU A 241 -2.68 -9.87 17.19
CA LEU A 241 -1.64 -10.30 18.10
C LEU A 241 -1.87 -9.75 19.53
N LYS A 242 -2.30 -8.48 19.66
CA LYS A 242 -2.57 -7.86 20.95
C LYS A 242 -3.85 -8.38 21.58
N ASP A 243 -4.99 -8.21 20.88
CA ASP A 243 -6.32 -8.36 21.47
C ASP A 243 -6.76 -9.83 21.56
N SER A 244 -6.28 -10.68 20.63
CA SER A 244 -6.71 -12.09 20.56
C SER A 244 -5.64 -13.09 21.04
N MET A 245 -4.36 -12.69 21.10
CA MET A 245 -3.26 -13.57 21.49
C MET A 245 -2.47 -13.06 22.70
N GLY A 246 -2.84 -11.89 23.26
CA GLY A 246 -2.17 -11.34 24.44
C GLY A 246 -0.71 -10.88 24.22
N ILE A 247 -0.29 -10.72 22.95
CA ILE A 247 1.08 -10.34 22.62
C ILE A 247 1.32 -8.87 22.96
N GLY A 248 2.34 -8.63 23.78
CA GLY A 248 2.65 -7.30 24.31
C GLY A 248 3.06 -6.27 23.26
N LYS A 249 3.14 -5.01 23.72
CA LYS A 249 3.54 -3.85 22.91
C LYS A 249 4.89 -4.11 22.23
N GLY A 250 4.96 -3.73 20.97
CA GLY A 250 6.14 -3.90 20.13
C GLY A 250 6.17 -5.24 19.39
N LEU A 251 6.01 -6.35 20.07
CA LEU A 251 5.94 -7.67 19.42
C LEU A 251 4.68 -7.85 18.59
N ASN A 252 3.61 -7.14 18.90
CA ASN A 252 2.38 -7.12 18.08
C ASN A 252 2.61 -6.58 16.66
N ALA A 253 3.63 -5.75 16.44
CA ALA A 253 4.02 -5.28 15.10
C ALA A 253 4.61 -6.39 14.21
N ALA A 254 5.01 -7.55 14.80
CA ALA A 254 5.63 -8.64 14.07
C ALA A 254 4.72 -9.22 12.96
N ALA A 255 3.41 -9.19 13.13
CA ALA A 255 2.47 -9.64 12.10
C ALA A 255 2.69 -8.91 10.76
N PHE A 256 2.63 -7.58 10.79
CA PHE A 256 2.85 -6.80 9.58
C PHE A 256 4.32 -6.76 9.14
N ALA A 257 5.27 -6.84 10.07
CA ALA A 257 6.69 -6.94 9.75
C ALA A 257 6.99 -8.23 8.95
N SER A 258 6.47 -9.38 9.39
CA SER A 258 6.62 -10.67 8.70
C SER A 258 5.97 -10.65 7.31
N PHE A 259 4.76 -10.10 7.24
CA PHE A 259 4.04 -9.89 5.99
C PHE A 259 4.81 -9.00 5.01
N SER A 260 5.27 -7.82 5.47
CA SER A 260 5.98 -6.85 4.64
C SER A 260 7.33 -7.38 4.15
N LEU A 261 8.10 -8.05 5.01
CA LEU A 261 9.37 -8.65 4.62
C LEU A 261 9.17 -9.71 3.54
N ALA A 262 8.19 -10.58 3.73
CA ALA A 262 7.85 -11.61 2.76
C ALA A 262 7.36 -11.02 1.44
N MET A 263 6.57 -9.94 1.49
CA MET A 263 6.13 -9.23 0.29
C MET A 263 7.29 -8.57 -0.45
N ILE A 264 8.26 -7.99 0.25
CA ILE A 264 9.48 -7.43 -0.37
C ILE A 264 10.21 -8.53 -1.14
N ILE A 265 10.43 -9.68 -0.52
CA ILE A 265 11.07 -10.84 -1.16
C ILE A 265 10.28 -11.27 -2.41
N ALA A 266 8.95 -11.37 -2.29
CA ALA A 266 8.07 -11.76 -3.39
C ALA A 266 8.07 -10.76 -4.55
N ARG A 267 8.17 -9.46 -4.27
CA ARG A 267 8.25 -8.43 -5.32
C ARG A 267 9.57 -8.48 -6.08
N PHE A 268 10.70 -8.67 -5.39
CA PHE A 268 12.01 -8.80 -6.05
C PHE A 268 12.19 -10.13 -6.81
N SER A 269 11.54 -11.20 -6.37
CA SER A 269 11.54 -12.50 -7.05
C SER A 269 10.36 -12.67 -8.04
N GLY A 270 9.45 -11.69 -8.09
CA GLY A 270 8.21 -11.77 -8.85
C GLY A 270 8.43 -11.95 -10.36
N ASP A 271 9.36 -11.22 -10.94
CA ASP A 271 9.68 -11.34 -12.37
C ASP A 271 10.15 -12.75 -12.71
N TRP A 272 11.04 -13.33 -11.90
CA TRP A 272 11.46 -14.72 -12.06
C TRP A 272 10.28 -15.70 -11.94
N ALA A 273 9.37 -15.48 -11.01
CA ALA A 273 8.20 -16.33 -10.82
C ALA A 273 7.23 -16.23 -12.00
N LEU A 274 7.02 -15.01 -12.53
CA LEU A 274 6.17 -14.76 -13.70
C LEU A 274 6.76 -15.37 -14.98
N GLU A 275 8.08 -15.29 -15.15
CA GLU A 275 8.76 -15.92 -16.29
C GLU A 275 8.73 -17.45 -16.21
N LYS A 276 8.98 -18.02 -15.02
CA LYS A 276 9.11 -19.48 -14.86
C LYS A 276 7.76 -20.19 -14.82
N PHE A 277 6.76 -19.64 -14.12
CA PHE A 277 5.47 -20.30 -13.88
C PHE A 277 4.33 -19.68 -14.71
N GLY A 278 4.53 -18.47 -15.24
CA GLY A 278 3.49 -17.67 -15.86
C GLY A 278 2.58 -16.97 -14.85
N ALA A 279 1.91 -15.90 -15.28
CA ALA A 279 1.09 -15.07 -14.41
C ALA A 279 -0.07 -15.83 -13.73
N ALA A 280 -0.77 -16.69 -14.49
CA ALA A 280 -1.89 -17.47 -13.96
C ALA A 280 -1.49 -18.44 -12.84
N ALA A 281 -0.38 -19.16 -13.02
CA ALA A 281 0.10 -20.10 -12.00
C ALA A 281 0.64 -19.37 -10.78
N THR A 282 1.37 -18.28 -10.97
CA THR A 282 1.90 -17.44 -9.87
C THR A 282 0.77 -16.93 -8.99
N VAL A 283 -0.28 -16.33 -9.58
CA VAL A 283 -1.47 -15.85 -8.83
C VAL A 283 -2.21 -17.01 -8.16
N ARG A 284 -2.34 -18.15 -8.82
CA ARG A 284 -3.03 -19.32 -8.26
C ARG A 284 -2.29 -19.89 -7.06
N ILE A 285 -1.00 -20.11 -7.16
CA ILE A 285 -0.17 -20.65 -6.08
C ILE A 285 -0.13 -19.65 -4.90
N GLY A 286 0.10 -18.37 -5.18
CA GLY A 286 0.13 -17.32 -4.17
C GLY A 286 -1.22 -17.17 -3.46
N GLY A 287 -2.33 -17.15 -4.22
CA GLY A 287 -3.67 -16.99 -3.67
C GLY A 287 -4.12 -18.16 -2.81
N TYR A 288 -4.03 -19.38 -3.33
CA TYR A 288 -4.43 -20.56 -2.54
C TYR A 288 -3.43 -20.90 -1.44
N GLY A 289 -2.13 -20.86 -1.73
CA GLY A 289 -1.08 -21.16 -0.74
C GLY A 289 -1.07 -20.14 0.39
N GLY A 290 -1.10 -18.85 0.05
CA GLY A 290 -1.19 -17.78 1.04
C GLY A 290 -2.45 -17.89 1.89
N ALA A 291 -3.62 -18.07 1.29
CA ALA A 291 -4.87 -18.21 2.01
C ALA A 291 -4.91 -19.44 2.93
N LEU A 292 -4.45 -20.60 2.43
CA LEU A 292 -4.43 -21.84 3.21
C LEU A 292 -3.51 -21.71 4.43
N ILE A 293 -2.27 -21.25 4.23
CA ILE A 293 -1.29 -21.14 5.31
C ILE A 293 -1.71 -20.05 6.30
N TRP A 294 -2.16 -18.89 5.82
CA TRP A 294 -2.59 -17.81 6.71
C TRP A 294 -3.85 -18.18 7.49
N GLY A 295 -4.87 -18.75 6.84
CA GLY A 295 -6.09 -19.21 7.50
C GLY A 295 -5.83 -20.31 8.51
N SER A 296 -4.98 -21.30 8.16
CA SER A 296 -4.56 -22.36 9.10
C SER A 296 -3.78 -21.80 10.29
N ALA A 297 -2.90 -20.81 10.04
CA ALA A 297 -2.15 -20.16 11.11
C ALA A 297 -3.08 -19.44 12.11
N ILE A 298 -4.10 -18.72 11.63
CA ILE A 298 -5.11 -18.10 12.51
C ILE A 298 -5.85 -19.17 13.32
N ALA A 299 -6.35 -20.22 12.66
CA ALA A 299 -7.12 -21.27 13.30
C ALA A 299 -6.34 -22.05 14.37
N ILE A 300 -5.02 -22.19 14.20
CA ILE A 300 -4.15 -22.94 15.11
C ILE A 300 -3.54 -22.01 16.18
N ALA A 301 -2.99 -20.86 15.78
CA ALA A 301 -2.22 -20.03 16.68
C ALA A 301 -3.09 -19.31 17.72
N VAL A 302 -4.29 -18.86 17.35
CA VAL A 302 -5.14 -18.12 18.29
C VAL A 302 -5.56 -18.99 19.47
N PRO A 303 -6.15 -20.20 19.30
CA PRO A 303 -6.46 -21.07 20.45
C PRO A 303 -5.23 -21.56 21.21
N LEU A 304 -4.07 -21.63 20.55
CA LEU A 304 -2.83 -22.12 21.16
C LEU A 304 -2.13 -21.04 22.01
N SER A 305 -2.48 -19.76 21.84
CA SER A 305 -1.73 -18.64 22.43
C SER A 305 -1.69 -18.64 23.95
N ASP A 306 -2.76 -19.07 24.63
CA ASP A 306 -2.83 -19.10 26.10
C ASP A 306 -1.93 -20.17 26.71
N SER A 307 -1.84 -21.34 26.06
CA SER A 307 -1.08 -22.49 26.61
C SER A 307 0.37 -22.54 26.09
N HIS A 308 0.60 -22.11 24.85
CA HIS A 308 1.91 -22.18 24.19
C HIS A 308 2.18 -20.86 23.40
N PRO A 309 2.46 -19.74 24.08
CA PRO A 309 2.53 -18.42 23.45
C PRO A 309 3.65 -18.31 22.39
N LEU A 310 4.82 -18.92 22.61
CA LEU A 310 5.92 -18.86 21.65
C LEU A 310 5.65 -19.66 20.36
N PRO A 311 5.21 -20.93 20.40
CA PRO A 311 4.75 -21.62 19.19
C PRO A 311 3.63 -20.88 18.46
N ALA A 312 2.63 -20.37 19.17
CA ALA A 312 1.54 -19.61 18.59
C ALA A 312 2.04 -18.36 17.86
N PHE A 313 2.95 -17.61 18.48
CA PHE A 313 3.58 -16.43 17.87
C PHE A 313 4.35 -16.78 16.59
N ILE A 314 5.10 -17.88 16.58
CA ILE A 314 5.83 -18.31 15.39
C ILE A 314 4.85 -18.71 14.27
N ILE A 315 3.83 -19.51 14.57
CA ILE A 315 2.86 -20.00 13.61
C ILE A 315 2.10 -18.83 12.95
N ILE A 316 1.63 -17.86 13.73
CA ILE A 316 0.88 -16.74 13.17
C ILE A 316 1.75 -15.87 12.25
N ASN A 317 3.01 -15.64 12.60
CA ASN A 317 3.93 -14.88 11.79
C ASN A 317 4.32 -15.61 10.49
N ILE A 318 4.40 -16.93 10.49
CA ILE A 318 4.52 -17.75 9.27
C ILE A 318 3.29 -17.56 8.38
N GLY A 319 2.08 -17.52 8.96
CA GLY A 319 0.85 -17.24 8.24
C GLY A 319 0.87 -15.89 7.54
N PHE A 320 1.22 -14.82 8.25
CA PHE A 320 1.35 -13.48 7.67
C PHE A 320 2.43 -13.42 6.59
N ALA A 321 3.57 -14.08 6.80
CA ALA A 321 4.63 -14.16 5.79
C ALA A 321 4.15 -14.89 4.53
N ALA A 322 3.42 -16.00 4.66
CA ALA A 322 2.86 -16.72 3.52
C ALA A 322 1.85 -15.88 2.73
N ALA A 323 1.00 -15.10 3.41
CA ALA A 323 0.11 -14.14 2.76
C ALA A 323 0.91 -13.07 1.98
N GLY A 324 1.96 -12.50 2.58
CA GLY A 324 2.83 -11.52 1.92
C GLY A 324 3.52 -12.07 0.67
N LEU A 325 4.06 -13.30 0.75
CA LEU A 325 4.64 -14.00 -0.41
C LEU A 325 3.62 -14.21 -1.52
N GLY A 326 2.39 -14.58 -1.16
CA GLY A 326 1.34 -14.87 -2.11
C GLY A 326 0.81 -13.61 -2.81
N ILE A 327 0.68 -12.51 -2.08
CA ILE A 327 0.10 -11.25 -2.59
C ILE A 327 1.11 -10.46 -3.42
N GLY A 328 2.39 -10.47 -3.04
CA GLY A 328 3.43 -9.63 -3.65
C GLY A 328 3.43 -9.57 -5.17
N PRO A 329 3.38 -10.69 -5.92
CA PRO A 329 3.37 -10.68 -7.37
C PRO A 329 1.98 -10.51 -8.00
N MET A 330 0.87 -10.47 -7.22
CA MET A 330 -0.49 -10.45 -7.79
C MET A 330 -0.79 -9.18 -8.57
N PHE A 331 -0.44 -8.02 -8.01
CA PHE A 331 -0.68 -6.74 -8.66
C PHE A 331 -0.04 -6.68 -10.05
N PRO A 332 1.29 -6.88 -10.21
CA PRO A 332 1.90 -6.86 -11.53
C PRO A 332 1.35 -7.96 -12.46
N ALA A 333 1.01 -9.14 -11.93
CA ALA A 333 0.45 -10.22 -12.73
C ALA A 333 -0.92 -9.89 -13.34
N PHE A 334 -1.84 -9.30 -12.54
CA PHE A 334 -3.15 -8.88 -13.04
C PHE A 334 -3.05 -7.71 -14.02
N ILE A 335 -2.18 -6.74 -13.76
CA ILE A 335 -1.94 -5.59 -14.65
C ILE A 335 -1.36 -6.06 -16.00
N LEU A 336 -0.36 -6.94 -15.95
CA LEU A 336 0.24 -7.52 -17.16
C LEU A 336 -0.80 -8.31 -17.98
N ALA A 337 -1.62 -9.12 -17.32
CA ALA A 337 -2.69 -9.87 -17.98
C ALA A 337 -3.75 -8.95 -18.59
N ALA A 338 -4.16 -7.90 -17.89
CA ALA A 338 -5.12 -6.93 -18.39
C ALA A 338 -4.61 -6.20 -19.64
N SER A 339 -3.33 -5.81 -19.65
CA SER A 339 -2.72 -5.10 -20.78
C SER A 339 -2.69 -5.90 -22.09
N ARG A 340 -2.85 -7.23 -22.01
CA ARG A 340 -2.79 -8.16 -23.16
C ARG A 340 -4.15 -8.63 -23.66
N ILE A 341 -5.26 -8.08 -23.17
CA ILE A 341 -6.60 -8.46 -23.62
C ILE A 341 -6.83 -7.96 -25.05
N PRO A 342 -7.12 -8.85 -26.02
CA PRO A 342 -7.31 -8.47 -27.41
C PRO A 342 -8.50 -7.49 -27.59
N GLY A 343 -8.28 -6.47 -28.43
CA GLY A 343 -9.34 -5.51 -28.80
C GLY A 343 -9.69 -4.50 -27.72
N ILE A 344 -8.87 -4.34 -26.69
CA ILE A 344 -8.98 -3.31 -25.68
C ILE A 344 -7.63 -2.59 -25.56
N ALA A 345 -7.65 -1.25 -25.59
CA ALA A 345 -6.43 -0.47 -25.40
C ALA A 345 -5.81 -0.78 -24.02
N PRO A 346 -4.49 -1.07 -23.94
CA PRO A 346 -3.84 -1.48 -22.68
C PRO A 346 -4.09 -0.52 -21.52
N GLY A 347 -3.99 0.80 -21.75
CA GLY A 347 -4.24 1.81 -20.71
C GLY A 347 -5.64 1.75 -20.11
N VAL A 348 -6.68 1.51 -20.96
CA VAL A 348 -8.07 1.37 -20.50
C VAL A 348 -8.27 0.09 -19.69
N ALA A 349 -7.65 -1.01 -20.12
CA ALA A 349 -7.71 -2.30 -19.42
C ALA A 349 -7.05 -2.20 -18.03
N ILE A 350 -5.84 -1.65 -17.97
CA ILE A 350 -5.07 -1.42 -16.74
C ILE A 350 -5.85 -0.53 -15.77
N ALA A 351 -6.35 0.63 -16.25
CA ALA A 351 -7.11 1.57 -15.42
C ALA A 351 -8.35 0.90 -14.81
N ARG A 352 -9.08 0.11 -15.59
CA ARG A 352 -10.30 -0.56 -15.10
C ARG A 352 -10.01 -1.61 -14.03
N VAL A 353 -9.01 -2.44 -14.23
CA VAL A 353 -8.59 -3.45 -13.25
C VAL A 353 -8.02 -2.75 -12.01
N GLY A 354 -7.20 -1.72 -12.19
CA GLY A 354 -6.62 -0.95 -11.09
C GLY A 354 -7.66 -0.28 -10.20
N VAL A 355 -8.64 0.43 -10.79
CA VAL A 355 -9.72 1.08 -10.02
C VAL A 355 -10.54 0.06 -9.23
N THR A 356 -10.85 -1.10 -9.84
CA THR A 356 -11.58 -2.17 -9.13
C THR A 356 -10.74 -2.72 -7.96
N GLY A 357 -9.45 -2.93 -8.16
CA GLY A 357 -8.54 -3.42 -7.11
C GLY A 357 -8.41 -2.43 -5.95
N ILE A 358 -8.20 -1.14 -6.26
CA ILE A 358 -8.07 -0.08 -5.25
C ILE A 358 -9.33 0.04 -4.39
N ALA A 359 -10.53 -0.25 -4.92
CA ALA A 359 -11.74 -0.29 -4.13
C ALA A 359 -11.66 -1.27 -2.93
N GLY A 360 -10.75 -2.24 -2.97
CA GLY A 360 -10.47 -3.14 -1.85
C GLY A 360 -9.99 -2.43 -0.59
N TYR A 361 -9.19 -1.40 -0.72
CA TYR A 361 -8.74 -0.62 0.43
C TYR A 361 -9.86 0.16 1.13
N PHE A 362 -10.99 0.38 0.44
CA PHE A 362 -12.18 0.98 1.04
C PHE A 362 -13.04 -0.04 1.78
N ILE A 363 -13.30 -1.15 1.08
CA ILE A 363 -14.25 -2.15 1.53
C ILE A 363 -13.62 -3.02 2.62
N GLY A 364 -12.34 -3.36 2.46
CA GLY A 364 -11.63 -4.32 3.32
C GLY A 364 -11.68 -3.98 4.80
N PRO A 365 -11.12 -2.83 5.23
CA PRO A 365 -11.06 -2.48 6.65
C PRO A 365 -12.44 -2.33 7.28
N THR A 366 -13.37 -1.73 6.55
CA THR A 366 -14.75 -1.52 7.04
C THR A 366 -15.47 -2.84 7.29
N VAL A 367 -15.49 -3.73 6.30
CA VAL A 367 -16.14 -5.05 6.44
C VAL A 367 -15.47 -5.88 7.53
N THR A 368 -14.14 -5.88 7.58
CA THR A 368 -13.39 -6.60 8.62
C THR A 368 -13.74 -6.06 10.02
N GLY A 369 -13.86 -4.74 10.19
CA GLY A 369 -14.22 -4.13 11.46
C GLY A 369 -15.63 -4.52 11.93
N PHE A 370 -16.64 -4.49 11.04
CA PHE A 370 -18.01 -4.92 11.36
C PHE A 370 -18.08 -6.40 11.69
N LEU A 371 -17.36 -7.24 10.95
CA LEU A 371 -17.28 -8.68 11.26
C LEU A 371 -16.58 -8.95 12.59
N ALA A 372 -15.55 -8.16 12.93
CA ALA A 372 -14.83 -8.29 14.18
C ALA A 372 -15.70 -7.95 15.40
N ASP A 373 -16.55 -6.93 15.29
CA ASP A 373 -17.49 -6.58 16.35
C ASP A 373 -18.67 -7.57 16.42
N ALA A 374 -19.13 -8.11 15.28
CA ALA A 374 -20.24 -9.06 15.26
C ALA A 374 -19.85 -10.46 15.77
N PHE A 375 -18.63 -10.89 15.54
CA PHE A 375 -18.17 -12.25 15.86
C PHE A 375 -16.91 -12.22 16.75
N SER A 376 -15.77 -11.97 16.14
CA SER A 376 -14.46 -11.72 16.78
C SER A 376 -13.44 -11.37 15.69
N LEU A 377 -12.33 -10.76 16.06
CA LEU A 377 -11.28 -10.40 15.10
C LEU A 377 -10.65 -11.61 14.39
N PRO A 378 -10.34 -12.74 15.07
CA PRO A 378 -9.87 -13.95 14.39
C PRO A 378 -10.84 -14.46 13.32
N VAL A 379 -12.17 -14.49 13.63
CA VAL A 379 -13.19 -14.90 12.67
C VAL A 379 -13.31 -13.91 11.51
N ALA A 380 -13.26 -12.62 11.79
CA ALA A 380 -13.32 -11.58 10.77
C ALA A 380 -12.19 -11.69 9.73
N LEU A 381 -11.00 -12.12 10.15
CA LEU A 381 -9.86 -12.27 9.24
C LEU A 381 -10.00 -13.44 8.26
N PHE A 382 -10.96 -14.36 8.44
CA PHE A 382 -11.28 -15.33 7.39
C PHE A 382 -11.95 -14.68 6.16
N TYR A 383 -12.51 -13.48 6.29
CA TYR A 383 -13.00 -12.70 5.16
C TYR A 383 -11.86 -12.35 4.17
N PRO A 384 -10.78 -11.65 4.55
CA PRO A 384 -9.66 -11.39 3.64
C PRO A 384 -8.94 -12.68 3.20
N VAL A 385 -8.85 -13.71 4.05
CA VAL A 385 -8.32 -15.03 3.68
C VAL A 385 -9.14 -15.65 2.53
N SER A 386 -10.48 -15.61 2.63
CA SER A 386 -11.36 -16.16 1.58
C SER A 386 -11.23 -15.39 0.27
N LEU A 387 -11.07 -14.06 0.33
CA LEU A 387 -10.85 -13.22 -0.84
C LEU A 387 -9.48 -13.43 -1.49
N LEU A 388 -8.46 -13.74 -0.69
CA LEU A 388 -7.16 -14.15 -1.21
C LEU A 388 -7.26 -15.49 -1.95
N ALA A 389 -8.00 -16.46 -1.41
CA ALA A 389 -8.31 -17.71 -2.11
C ALA A 389 -9.11 -17.48 -3.40
N MET A 390 -10.08 -16.54 -3.37
CA MET A 390 -10.83 -16.12 -4.55
C MET A 390 -9.91 -15.53 -5.63
N ALA A 391 -8.91 -14.73 -5.27
CA ALA A 391 -7.91 -14.25 -6.23
C ALA A 391 -7.17 -15.41 -6.91
N GLY A 392 -6.80 -16.43 -6.13
CA GLY A 392 -6.23 -17.69 -6.66
C GLY A 392 -7.18 -18.41 -7.62
N PHE A 393 -8.48 -18.48 -7.30
CA PHE A 393 -9.50 -19.06 -8.17
C PHE A 393 -9.66 -18.26 -9.48
N LEU A 394 -9.70 -16.94 -9.39
CA LEU A 394 -9.87 -16.04 -10.53
C LEU A 394 -8.63 -15.96 -11.44
N SER A 395 -7.49 -16.53 -11.03
CA SER A 395 -6.33 -16.69 -11.90
C SER A 395 -6.64 -17.42 -13.21
N ARG A 396 -7.72 -18.21 -13.25
CA ARG A 396 -8.21 -18.93 -14.44
C ARG A 396 -8.57 -18.00 -15.61
N VAL A 397 -8.86 -16.73 -15.31
CA VAL A 397 -9.18 -15.71 -16.32
C VAL A 397 -7.91 -15.12 -16.96
N ILE A 398 -6.76 -15.34 -16.35
CA ILE A 398 -5.47 -14.92 -16.87
C ILE A 398 -5.08 -15.89 -18.00
N LYS A 399 -5.27 -15.45 -19.23
CA LYS A 399 -4.85 -16.18 -20.44
C LYS A 399 -3.59 -15.53 -21.01
N VAL A 400 -2.42 -15.76 -20.39
CA VAL A 400 -1.12 -15.24 -20.85
C VAL A 400 -0.07 -16.33 -20.67
#